data_5c62f08fa9497380d407ceab4021223b
#
_entry.id   5c62f08fa9497380d407ceab4021223b
#
_cell.length_a   1.000
_cell.length_b   1.000
_cell.length_c   1.000
_cell.angle_alpha   90.00
_cell.angle_beta   90.00
_cell.angle_gamma   90.00
#
_symmetry.space_group_name_H-M   'P 1'
#
loop_
_entity.id
_entity.type
_entity.pdbx_description
1 polymer ?
#
loop_
_entity_poly.entity_id
_entity_poly.type
_entity_poly.pdbx_seq_one_letter_code
_entity_poly.pdbx_strand_id
1 'polypeptide(L)'
;MTKEVKTQWHPAFCSAVKLELIENKADLDYTNEYNLNSKPIQMDLLVIKKSKDVEIKNEIGKIFRGHNIMEYKSPKDDLNLDTYVKVIGYACMYKASEVHVGDIDLNDITITLVREGKPRELLKWFVKNDYEVCEKYKGIYYVERTDCFPVQVIVSGELSVENQKWLTLLSRNLNRKDVERIILQTEKLTQNDEKLYADSVLRVAVEENKDAFHISRWESEIMFDSLRELMKEDLDEALEKGTEIGKEIGKEIGKEELILGSLKKNRTAEEIADFLGIPLDAVKAVEKKL
;
A
#
# COMPACT_ATOMS: atom_id res chain seq x y z
N MET A 1 -18.71 -14.01 -15.49
CA MET A 1 -17.58 -13.15 -15.89
C MET A 1 -17.38 -12.14 -14.77
N THR A 2 -16.53 -12.46 -13.80
CA THR A 2 -16.10 -11.54 -12.75
C THR A 2 -15.29 -10.43 -13.41
N LYS A 3 -15.74 -9.17 -13.32
CA LYS A 3 -14.93 -8.01 -13.69
C LYS A 3 -13.69 -8.02 -12.79
N GLU A 4 -12.51 -8.22 -13.36
CA GLU A 4 -11.26 -7.93 -12.66
C GLU A 4 -11.32 -6.47 -12.19
N VAL A 5 -11.39 -6.28 -10.88
CA VAL A 5 -11.27 -4.95 -10.28
C VAL A 5 -9.82 -4.51 -10.48
N LYS A 6 -9.61 -3.51 -11.32
CA LYS A 6 -8.26 -3.00 -11.60
C LYS A 6 -7.77 -2.24 -10.38
N THR A 7 -6.64 -2.67 -9.81
CA THR A 7 -5.99 -2.03 -8.66
C THR A 7 -5.78 -0.52 -8.88
N GLN A 8 -6.18 0.29 -7.92
CA GLN A 8 -6.21 1.76 -8.02
C GLN A 8 -4.86 2.38 -7.60
N TRP A 9 -3.79 2.06 -8.31
CA TRP A 9 -2.43 2.51 -7.99
C TRP A 9 -2.25 4.03 -7.98
N HIS A 10 -2.78 4.76 -8.97
CA HIS A 10 -2.61 6.21 -9.06
C HIS A 10 -3.30 6.98 -7.93
N PRO A 11 -4.58 6.72 -7.59
CA PRO A 11 -5.20 7.33 -6.42
C PRO A 11 -4.45 7.03 -5.12
N ALA A 12 -3.97 5.78 -4.95
CA ALA A 12 -3.18 5.40 -3.79
C ALA A 12 -1.83 6.13 -3.74
N PHE A 13 -1.15 6.27 -4.89
CA PHE A 13 0.07 7.07 -5.00
C PHE A 13 -0.16 8.53 -4.58
N CYS A 14 -1.19 9.20 -5.12
CA CYS A 14 -1.51 10.58 -4.76
C CYS A 14 -1.78 10.73 -3.26
N SER A 15 -2.49 9.75 -2.68
CA SER A 15 -2.76 9.70 -1.24
C SER A 15 -1.49 9.50 -0.42
N ALA A 16 -0.60 8.61 -0.85
CA ALA A 16 0.68 8.35 -0.20
C ALA A 16 1.56 9.61 -0.17
N VAL A 17 1.66 10.34 -1.28
CA VAL A 17 2.43 11.59 -1.34
C VAL A 17 1.87 12.64 -0.38
N LYS A 18 0.54 12.79 -0.31
CA LYS A 18 -0.09 13.73 0.63
C LYS A 18 0.20 13.39 2.09
N LEU A 19 0.26 12.10 2.42
CA LEU A 19 0.64 11.63 3.76
C LEU A 19 2.13 11.79 4.05
N GLU A 20 3.01 11.60 3.07
CA GLU A 20 4.44 11.85 3.24
C GLU A 20 4.73 13.33 3.49
N LEU A 21 3.98 14.22 2.85
CA LEU A 21 4.14 15.67 2.97
C LEU A 21 3.20 16.31 4.01
N ILE A 22 2.63 15.52 4.91
CA ILE A 22 1.58 15.94 5.84
C ILE A 22 2.00 17.11 6.75
N GLU A 23 3.27 17.17 7.12
CA GLU A 23 3.80 18.23 7.97
C GLU A 23 3.78 19.60 7.29
N ASN A 24 3.74 19.65 5.97
CA ASN A 24 3.64 20.86 5.17
C ASN A 24 2.29 21.01 4.47
N LYS A 25 1.27 20.29 4.90
CA LYS A 25 -0.08 20.28 4.29
C LYS A 25 -0.65 21.70 4.10
N ALA A 26 -0.40 22.60 5.03
CA ALA A 26 -0.89 23.97 4.94
C ALA A 26 -0.22 24.81 3.84
N ASP A 27 1.01 24.44 3.44
CA ASP A 27 1.88 25.15 2.51
C ASP A 27 1.80 24.62 1.08
N LEU A 28 1.02 23.55 0.85
CA LEU A 28 0.94 22.84 -0.42
C LEU A 28 -0.50 22.76 -0.92
N ASP A 29 -0.67 22.97 -2.22
CA ASP A 29 -1.89 22.66 -2.94
C ASP A 29 -1.65 21.45 -3.86
N TYR A 30 -2.63 20.55 -3.91
CA TYR A 30 -2.56 19.32 -4.68
C TYR A 30 -3.66 19.26 -5.72
N THR A 31 -3.32 18.96 -6.96
CA THR A 31 -4.27 18.67 -8.02
C THR A 31 -3.98 17.30 -8.60
N ASN A 32 -4.85 16.33 -8.33
CA ASN A 32 -4.77 14.99 -8.90
C ASN A 32 -5.27 15.04 -10.36
N GLU A 33 -4.69 14.20 -11.24
CA GLU A 33 -5.12 14.06 -12.61
C GLU A 33 -5.30 15.41 -13.34
N TYR A 34 -4.33 16.32 -13.18
CA TYR A 34 -4.37 17.64 -13.77
C TYR A 34 -4.39 17.56 -15.30
N ASN A 35 -5.49 18.04 -15.88
CA ASN A 35 -5.71 18.04 -17.33
C ASN A 35 -5.00 19.22 -17.98
N LEU A 36 -4.10 18.94 -18.93
CA LEU A 36 -3.38 19.96 -19.71
C LEU A 36 -4.17 20.45 -20.93
N ASN A 37 -5.20 19.72 -21.36
CA ASN A 37 -6.03 20.07 -22.52
C ASN A 37 -7.38 19.32 -22.47
N SER A 38 -8.28 19.65 -23.42
CA SER A 38 -9.64 19.10 -23.51
C SER A 38 -9.73 17.58 -23.79
N LYS A 39 -8.64 16.87 -24.03
CA LYS A 39 -8.47 15.38 -24.06
C LYS A 39 -6.99 14.96 -24.01
N PRO A 40 -6.67 13.73 -23.63
CA PRO A 40 -6.35 13.17 -22.30
C PRO A 40 -4.85 13.23 -22.00
N ILE A 41 -4.26 14.40 -21.91
CA ILE A 41 -2.90 14.58 -21.38
C ILE A 41 -3.07 14.95 -19.92
N GLN A 42 -2.95 13.94 -19.03
CA GLN A 42 -3.07 14.10 -17.58
C GLN A 42 -1.73 13.87 -16.91
N MET A 43 -1.37 14.74 -15.98
CA MET A 43 -0.34 14.47 -14.98
C MET A 43 -0.96 13.72 -13.82
N ASP A 44 -0.24 12.75 -13.26
CA ASP A 44 -0.74 11.99 -12.12
C ASP A 44 -0.95 12.90 -10.90
N LEU A 45 0.01 13.78 -10.61
CA LEU A 45 -0.09 14.73 -9.50
C LEU A 45 0.70 16.02 -9.80
N LEU A 46 0.08 17.16 -9.50
CA LEU A 46 0.72 18.47 -9.45
C LEU A 46 0.71 18.96 -8.02
N VAL A 47 1.88 19.32 -7.49
CA VAL A 47 2.06 19.89 -6.15
C VAL A 47 2.56 21.33 -6.28
N ILE A 48 1.81 22.29 -5.76
CA ILE A 48 2.16 23.70 -5.81
C ILE A 48 2.52 24.17 -4.40
N LYS A 49 3.72 24.77 -4.24
CA LYS A 49 4.11 25.47 -3.01
C LYS A 49 3.40 26.82 -2.96
N LYS A 50 2.67 27.08 -1.90
CA LYS A 50 1.97 28.37 -1.70
C LYS A 50 2.93 29.54 -1.46
N SER A 51 4.12 29.28 -0.89
CA SER A 51 5.18 30.25 -0.75
C SER A 51 6.53 29.63 -1.14
N LYS A 52 7.36 30.41 -1.86
CA LYS A 52 8.70 29.95 -2.29
C LYS A 52 9.64 29.71 -1.12
N ASP A 53 9.47 30.44 -0.02
CA ASP A 53 10.37 30.42 1.15
C ASP A 53 10.10 29.24 2.10
N VAL A 54 9.00 28.49 1.89
CA VAL A 54 8.68 27.32 2.71
C VAL A 54 9.68 26.19 2.45
N GLU A 55 10.32 25.73 3.52
CA GLU A 55 11.14 24.53 3.48
C GLU A 55 10.29 23.29 3.74
N ILE A 56 10.28 22.37 2.78
CA ILE A 56 9.61 21.09 2.94
C ILE A 56 10.47 20.15 3.78
N LYS A 57 9.91 19.64 4.87
CA LYS A 57 10.66 18.82 5.84
C LYS A 57 11.00 17.43 5.30
N ASN A 58 10.06 16.78 4.61
CA ASN A 58 10.27 15.47 4.06
C ASN A 58 11.27 15.49 2.90
N GLU A 59 12.16 14.50 2.84
CA GLU A 59 13.24 14.38 1.83
C GLU A 59 12.71 14.40 0.39
N ILE A 60 11.52 13.84 0.15
CA ILE A 60 10.85 13.86 -1.16
C ILE A 60 10.61 15.28 -1.66
N GLY A 61 10.25 16.18 -0.75
CA GLY A 61 9.93 17.57 -1.08
C GLY A 61 11.13 18.53 -1.05
N LYS A 62 12.32 18.08 -0.70
CA LYS A 62 13.51 18.96 -0.62
C LYS A 62 13.90 19.58 -1.96
N ILE A 63 13.63 18.89 -3.08
CA ILE A 63 13.86 19.42 -4.43
C ILE A 63 12.75 20.38 -4.89
N PHE A 64 11.60 20.40 -4.22
CA PHE A 64 10.42 21.13 -4.67
C PHE A 64 10.67 22.63 -4.78
N ARG A 65 10.31 23.17 -5.94
CA ARG A 65 10.23 24.59 -6.24
C ARG A 65 8.76 25.03 -6.25
N GLY A 66 8.39 26.05 -6.97
CA GLY A 66 7.00 26.54 -7.02
C GLY A 66 6.01 25.46 -7.48
N HIS A 67 6.31 24.81 -8.60
CA HIS A 67 5.42 23.85 -9.27
C HIS A 67 6.12 22.50 -9.46
N ASN A 68 5.55 21.43 -8.93
CA ASN A 68 6.20 20.12 -8.86
C ASN A 68 5.32 19.06 -9.52
N ILE A 69 5.73 18.59 -10.70
CA ILE A 69 5.01 17.60 -11.50
C ILE A 69 5.49 16.21 -11.09
N MET A 70 4.56 15.34 -10.71
CA MET A 70 4.89 13.99 -10.29
C MET A 70 4.19 12.97 -11.20
N GLU A 71 4.95 11.97 -11.67
CA GLU A 71 4.47 10.83 -12.45
C GLU A 71 4.82 9.54 -11.73
N TYR A 72 3.84 8.67 -11.55
CA TYR A 72 3.98 7.37 -10.91
C TYR A 72 3.86 6.24 -11.93
N LYS A 73 4.72 5.24 -11.79
CA LYS A 73 4.62 3.98 -12.52
C LYS A 73 4.37 2.83 -11.55
N SER A 74 3.28 2.11 -11.78
CA SER A 74 2.94 0.94 -10.98
C SER A 74 4.05 -0.13 -11.07
N PRO A 75 4.13 -1.09 -10.15
CA PRO A 75 5.18 -2.12 -10.16
C PRO A 75 5.27 -2.91 -11.48
N LYS A 76 4.16 -2.99 -12.24
CA LYS A 76 4.09 -3.68 -13.53
C LYS A 76 4.53 -2.82 -14.72
N ASP A 77 4.56 -1.49 -14.56
CA ASP A 77 4.87 -0.54 -15.62
C ASP A 77 6.35 -0.15 -15.59
N ASP A 78 6.91 0.14 -16.78
CA ASP A 78 8.30 0.59 -16.89
C ASP A 78 8.42 2.11 -16.79
N LEU A 79 9.39 2.55 -15.99
CA LEU A 79 9.87 3.92 -15.99
C LEU A 79 11.08 4.00 -16.93
N ASN A 80 10.84 4.42 -18.16
CA ASN A 80 11.80 4.45 -19.25
C ASN A 80 11.96 5.86 -19.84
N LEU A 81 12.77 5.98 -20.89
CA LEU A 81 13.04 7.25 -21.58
C LEU A 81 11.76 7.88 -22.13
N ASP A 82 10.85 7.08 -22.69
CA ASP A 82 9.61 7.60 -23.28
C ASP A 82 8.72 8.24 -22.20
N THR A 83 8.68 7.62 -21.01
CA THR A 83 7.99 8.20 -19.86
C THR A 83 8.62 9.53 -19.44
N TYR A 84 9.94 9.60 -19.36
CA TYR A 84 10.67 10.84 -19.04
C TYR A 84 10.35 11.94 -20.05
N VAL A 85 10.49 11.66 -21.36
CA VAL A 85 10.19 12.61 -22.44
C VAL A 85 8.74 13.08 -22.40
N LYS A 86 7.81 12.16 -22.14
CA LYS A 86 6.39 12.49 -21.94
C LYS A 86 6.19 13.51 -20.83
N VAL A 87 6.84 13.33 -19.68
CA VAL A 87 6.70 14.22 -18.52
C VAL A 87 7.38 15.57 -18.74
N ILE A 88 8.51 15.61 -19.45
CA ILE A 88 9.11 16.87 -19.96
C ILE A 88 8.11 17.61 -20.85
N GLY A 89 7.44 16.90 -21.77
CA GLY A 89 6.39 17.47 -22.57
C GLY A 89 5.25 18.08 -21.74
N TYR A 90 4.85 17.42 -20.67
CA TYR A 90 3.85 17.95 -19.73
C TYR A 90 4.34 19.23 -19.03
N ALA A 91 5.58 19.26 -18.56
CA ALA A 91 6.15 20.45 -17.93
C ALA A 91 6.21 21.64 -18.92
N CYS A 92 6.60 21.40 -20.17
CA CYS A 92 6.60 22.41 -21.22
C CYS A 92 5.18 22.91 -21.53
N MET A 93 4.21 22.02 -21.68
CA MET A 93 2.81 22.39 -21.95
C MET A 93 2.19 23.13 -20.76
N TYR A 94 2.50 22.71 -19.54
CA TYR A 94 2.05 23.38 -18.33
C TYR A 94 2.57 24.83 -18.26
N LYS A 95 3.86 25.04 -18.50
CA LYS A 95 4.46 26.37 -18.57
C LYS A 95 3.89 27.23 -19.69
N ALA A 96 3.62 26.64 -20.84
CA ALA A 96 3.15 27.34 -22.05
C ALA A 96 1.62 27.52 -22.11
N SER A 97 0.86 27.01 -21.10
CA SER A 97 -0.60 27.16 -21.07
C SER A 97 -1.00 28.63 -20.95
N GLU A 98 -2.10 29.00 -21.57
CA GLU A 98 -2.61 30.39 -21.54
C GLU A 98 -2.87 30.92 -20.13
N VAL A 99 -3.21 30.01 -19.20
CA VAL A 99 -3.47 30.35 -17.79
C VAL A 99 -2.22 30.80 -17.05
N HIS A 100 -1.02 30.39 -17.54
CA HIS A 100 0.25 30.60 -16.84
C HIS A 100 1.27 31.41 -17.66
N VAL A 101 0.83 32.07 -18.72
CA VAL A 101 1.73 32.92 -19.53
C VAL A 101 2.29 34.07 -18.68
N GLY A 102 3.59 34.05 -18.47
CA GLY A 102 4.30 35.05 -17.68
C GLY A 102 4.30 34.84 -16.16
N ASP A 103 3.40 33.99 -15.63
CA ASP A 103 3.23 33.84 -14.17
C ASP A 103 4.19 32.81 -13.55
N ILE A 104 4.65 31.81 -14.31
CA ILE A 104 5.53 30.75 -13.84
C ILE A 104 6.93 30.93 -14.42
N ASP A 105 7.95 31.01 -13.59
CA ASP A 105 9.34 30.90 -14.02
C ASP A 105 9.67 29.45 -14.39
N LEU A 106 10.42 29.24 -15.47
CA LEU A 106 10.87 27.90 -15.87
C LEU A 106 11.67 27.21 -14.77
N ASN A 107 12.44 28.02 -14.02
CA ASN A 107 13.21 27.54 -12.87
C ASN A 107 12.36 27.14 -11.66
N ASP A 108 11.09 27.49 -11.62
CA ASP A 108 10.17 27.13 -10.53
C ASP A 108 9.50 25.77 -10.75
N ILE A 109 9.80 25.08 -11.85
CA ILE A 109 9.22 23.77 -12.16
C ILE A 109 10.21 22.67 -11.84
N THR A 110 9.76 21.63 -11.13
CA THR A 110 10.50 20.38 -10.89
C THR A 110 9.70 19.17 -11.35
N ILE A 111 10.40 18.08 -11.65
CA ILE A 111 9.80 16.81 -12.08
C ILE A 111 10.19 15.71 -11.10
N THR A 112 9.22 14.93 -10.69
CA THR A 112 9.41 13.75 -9.84
C THR A 112 8.86 12.52 -10.57
N LEU A 113 9.72 11.53 -10.78
CA LEU A 113 9.38 10.23 -11.37
C LEU A 113 9.44 9.17 -10.27
N VAL A 114 8.36 8.41 -10.06
CA VAL A 114 8.28 7.43 -8.98
C VAL A 114 7.99 6.04 -9.51
N ARG A 115 8.75 5.05 -9.06
CA ARG A 115 8.55 3.62 -9.34
C ARG A 115 9.09 2.77 -8.20
N GLU A 116 8.55 1.56 -8.01
CA GLU A 116 9.05 0.61 -7.00
C GLU A 116 10.47 0.15 -7.32
N GLY A 117 10.69 -0.36 -8.53
CA GLY A 117 11.99 -0.88 -8.95
C GLY A 117 12.91 0.20 -9.55
N LYS A 118 14.22 0.04 -9.35
CA LYS A 118 15.23 0.97 -9.88
C LYS A 118 15.23 1.00 -11.41
N PRO A 119 15.01 2.15 -12.07
CA PRO A 119 15.00 2.29 -13.52
C PRO A 119 16.43 2.40 -14.07
N ARG A 120 17.18 1.30 -14.03
CA ARG A 120 18.61 1.27 -14.31
C ARG A 120 18.98 1.82 -15.69
N GLU A 121 18.19 1.49 -16.72
CA GLU A 121 18.47 1.92 -18.09
C GLU A 121 18.22 3.43 -18.27
N LEU A 122 17.18 3.98 -17.63
CA LEU A 122 16.93 5.41 -17.63
C LEU A 122 18.05 6.18 -16.90
N LEU A 123 18.47 5.70 -15.72
CA LEU A 123 19.58 6.31 -14.97
C LEU A 123 20.91 6.26 -15.76
N LYS A 124 21.20 5.14 -16.44
CA LYS A 124 22.37 5.04 -17.35
C LYS A 124 22.26 6.01 -18.52
N TRP A 125 21.06 6.17 -19.08
CA TRP A 125 20.83 7.10 -20.16
C TRP A 125 21.11 8.54 -19.72
N PHE A 126 20.67 8.95 -18.53
CA PHE A 126 20.98 10.27 -17.97
C PHE A 126 22.49 10.51 -17.90
N VAL A 127 23.24 9.59 -17.28
CA VAL A 127 24.70 9.70 -17.16
C VAL A 127 25.37 9.79 -18.53
N LYS A 128 24.92 8.97 -19.50
CA LYS A 128 25.47 8.98 -20.88
C LYS A 128 25.21 10.29 -21.64
N ASN A 129 24.19 11.05 -21.25
CA ASN A 129 23.78 12.29 -21.91
C ASN A 129 24.08 13.52 -21.04
N ASP A 130 25.16 13.46 -20.27
CA ASP A 130 25.75 14.57 -19.51
C ASP A 130 24.81 15.15 -18.41
N TYR A 131 23.91 14.33 -17.86
CA TYR A 131 23.20 14.68 -16.64
C TYR A 131 24.04 14.27 -15.43
N GLU A 132 24.08 15.12 -14.41
CA GLU A 132 24.59 14.74 -13.10
C GLU A 132 23.54 13.91 -12.37
N VAL A 133 23.88 12.67 -12.00
CA VAL A 133 22.99 11.76 -11.27
C VAL A 133 23.62 11.43 -9.94
N CYS A 134 22.98 11.85 -8.84
CA CYS A 134 23.43 11.52 -7.49
C CYS A 134 22.30 10.96 -6.63
N GLU A 135 22.60 9.96 -5.82
CA GLU A 135 21.70 9.50 -4.76
C GLU A 135 21.79 10.48 -3.59
N LYS A 136 20.83 11.42 -3.50
CA LYS A 136 20.82 12.48 -2.50
C LYS A 136 20.36 11.97 -1.13
N TYR A 137 19.36 11.08 -1.15
CA TYR A 137 18.87 10.35 0.01
C TYR A 137 18.62 8.91 -0.42
N LYS A 138 18.52 7.99 0.52
CA LYS A 138 18.30 6.57 0.22
C LYS A 138 17.08 6.38 -0.69
N GLY A 139 17.32 5.84 -1.89
CA GLY A 139 16.28 5.62 -2.91
C GLY A 139 15.78 6.89 -3.62
N ILE A 140 16.38 8.07 -3.36
CA ILE A 140 16.03 9.35 -4.01
C ILE A 140 17.23 9.86 -4.78
N TYR A 141 17.12 9.83 -6.11
CA TYR A 141 18.17 10.20 -7.08
C TYR A 141 17.83 11.57 -7.66
N TYR A 142 18.74 12.54 -7.52
CA TYR A 142 18.64 13.80 -8.23
C TYR A 142 19.32 13.67 -9.58
N VAL A 143 18.69 14.23 -10.59
CA VAL A 143 19.14 14.23 -11.99
C VAL A 143 19.10 15.67 -12.46
N GLU A 144 20.26 16.27 -12.65
CA GLU A 144 20.39 17.68 -12.91
C GLU A 144 21.19 17.93 -14.21
N ARG A 145 20.77 18.95 -14.94
CA ARG A 145 21.47 19.55 -16.06
C ARG A 145 21.06 21.02 -16.16
N THR A 146 21.99 21.89 -16.52
CA THR A 146 21.81 23.34 -16.47
C THR A 146 20.73 23.89 -17.39
N ASP A 147 20.38 23.16 -18.44
CA ASP A 147 19.43 23.57 -19.50
C ASP A 147 18.07 22.86 -19.40
N CYS A 148 17.82 22.11 -18.32
CA CYS A 148 16.61 21.33 -18.14
C CYS A 148 15.98 21.55 -16.76
N PHE A 149 14.72 21.10 -16.62
CA PHE A 149 14.08 21.03 -15.32
C PHE A 149 14.87 20.13 -14.36
N PRO A 150 15.02 20.51 -13.10
CA PRO A 150 15.51 19.57 -12.07
C PRO A 150 14.58 18.38 -11.97
N VAL A 151 15.15 17.18 -11.97
CA VAL A 151 14.41 15.93 -11.90
C VAL A 151 14.84 15.15 -10.68
N GLN A 152 13.90 14.53 -9.97
CA GLN A 152 14.21 13.45 -9.05
C GLN A 152 13.56 12.15 -9.50
N VAL A 153 14.28 11.06 -9.30
CA VAL A 153 13.77 9.70 -9.48
C VAL A 153 13.68 9.06 -8.10
N ILE A 154 12.49 8.66 -7.71
CA ILE A 154 12.23 7.98 -6.44
C ILE A 154 12.04 6.49 -6.73
N VAL A 155 12.91 5.67 -6.13
CA VAL A 155 12.81 4.22 -6.14
C VAL A 155 12.18 3.78 -4.83
N SER A 156 10.85 3.61 -4.81
CA SER A 156 10.11 3.38 -3.56
C SER A 156 10.52 2.09 -2.84
N GLY A 157 11.01 1.08 -3.56
CA GLY A 157 11.58 -0.12 -2.96
C GLY A 157 12.96 0.05 -2.28
N GLU A 158 13.65 1.19 -2.50
CA GLU A 158 14.92 1.53 -1.85
C GLU A 158 14.78 2.57 -0.73
N LEU A 159 13.60 3.19 -0.56
CA LEU A 159 13.36 4.23 0.43
C LEU A 159 13.58 3.75 1.88
N SER A 160 13.89 4.70 2.77
CA SER A 160 13.89 4.45 4.21
C SER A 160 12.46 4.40 4.74
N VAL A 161 12.07 3.28 5.35
CA VAL A 161 10.73 3.12 5.95
C VAL A 161 10.52 4.07 7.13
N GLU A 162 11.59 4.51 7.79
CA GLU A 162 11.51 5.48 8.88
C GLU A 162 11.11 6.88 8.36
N ASN A 163 11.63 7.27 7.20
CA ASN A 163 11.45 8.60 6.62
C ASN A 163 10.26 8.67 5.65
N GLN A 164 10.02 7.61 4.85
CA GLN A 164 8.96 7.57 3.84
C GLN A 164 8.04 6.36 4.09
N LYS A 165 7.09 6.53 4.99
CA LYS A 165 6.26 5.44 5.53
C LYS A 165 5.19 4.97 4.54
N TRP A 166 4.65 5.87 3.73
CA TRP A 166 3.48 5.62 2.89
C TRP A 166 3.82 5.18 1.47
N LEU A 167 4.85 5.78 0.84
CA LEU A 167 5.29 5.38 -0.49
C LEU A 167 5.90 3.96 -0.51
N THR A 168 6.54 3.54 0.58
CA THR A 168 7.08 2.17 0.70
C THR A 168 5.99 1.10 0.70
N LEU A 169 4.74 1.48 1.00
CA LEU A 169 3.59 0.56 1.00
C LEU A 169 3.04 0.27 -0.40
N LEU A 170 3.38 1.09 -1.38
CA LEU A 170 3.01 0.87 -2.78
C LEU A 170 3.95 -0.16 -3.42
N SER A 171 4.04 -1.33 -2.80
CA SER A 171 4.90 -2.46 -3.16
C SER A 171 4.09 -3.75 -3.25
N ARG A 172 4.58 -4.69 -4.04
CA ARG A 172 4.04 -6.05 -4.17
C ARG A 172 4.76 -7.08 -3.28
N ASN A 173 5.71 -6.62 -2.47
CA ASN A 173 6.58 -7.48 -1.66
C ASN A 173 6.58 -7.07 -0.18
N LEU A 174 5.42 -6.63 0.33
CA LEU A 174 5.26 -6.33 1.75
C LEU A 174 5.35 -7.60 2.57
N ASN A 175 6.04 -7.51 3.69
CA ASN A 175 6.10 -8.59 4.68
C ASN A 175 5.28 -8.23 5.93
N ARG A 176 5.12 -9.20 6.83
CA ARG A 176 4.35 -9.04 8.07
C ARG A 176 4.76 -7.83 8.92
N LYS A 177 6.08 -7.55 9.02
CA LYS A 177 6.57 -6.40 9.80
C LYS A 177 6.16 -5.08 9.17
N ASP A 178 6.11 -5.02 7.85
CA ASP A 178 5.63 -3.84 7.13
C ASP A 178 4.16 -3.60 7.45
N VAL A 179 3.35 -4.64 7.44
CA VAL A 179 1.92 -4.59 7.81
C VAL A 179 1.74 -4.11 9.26
N GLU A 180 2.46 -4.67 10.22
CA GLU A 180 2.41 -4.25 11.64
C GLU A 180 2.76 -2.76 11.80
N ARG A 181 3.76 -2.26 11.07
CA ARG A 181 4.12 -0.84 11.07
C ARG A 181 3.03 0.06 10.50
N ILE A 182 2.38 -0.38 9.42
CA ILE A 182 1.27 0.35 8.80
C ILE A 182 0.19 0.63 9.84
N ILE A 183 -0.22 -0.38 10.58
CA ILE A 183 -1.28 -0.26 11.58
C ILE A 183 -0.90 0.79 12.61
N LEU A 184 0.30 0.68 13.17
CA LEU A 184 0.80 1.65 14.14
C LEU A 184 0.88 3.09 13.59
N GLN A 185 1.02 3.27 12.27
CA GLN A 185 0.99 4.60 11.66
C GLN A 185 -0.44 5.12 11.50
N THR A 186 -1.37 4.25 11.10
CA THR A 186 -2.77 4.65 10.94
C THR A 186 -3.41 5.08 12.25
N GLU A 187 -3.05 4.46 13.38
CA GLU A 187 -3.50 4.83 14.71
C GLU A 187 -3.16 6.28 15.10
N LYS A 188 -2.11 6.84 14.50
CA LYS A 188 -1.66 8.22 14.78
C LYS A 188 -2.41 9.28 13.98
N LEU A 189 -3.18 8.87 12.97
CA LEU A 189 -3.93 9.80 12.13
C LEU A 189 -5.19 10.25 12.86
N THR A 190 -5.33 11.56 13.02
CA THR A 190 -6.45 12.16 13.74
C THR A 190 -7.47 12.82 12.83
N GLN A 191 -7.03 13.35 11.68
CA GLN A 191 -7.88 14.09 10.75
C GLN A 191 -8.57 13.16 9.75
N ASN A 192 -9.80 13.47 9.38
CA ASN A 192 -10.59 12.62 8.49
C ASN A 192 -10.02 12.50 7.07
N ASP A 193 -9.44 13.56 6.53
CA ASP A 193 -8.80 13.52 5.21
C ASP A 193 -7.51 12.67 5.22
N GLU A 194 -6.72 12.73 6.29
CA GLU A 194 -5.55 11.86 6.47
C GLU A 194 -5.95 10.38 6.51
N LYS A 195 -7.06 10.06 7.21
CA LYS A 195 -7.61 8.71 7.25
C LYS A 195 -8.07 8.23 5.88
N LEU A 196 -8.71 9.09 5.09
CA LEU A 196 -9.12 8.77 3.71
C LEU A 196 -7.91 8.52 2.79
N TYR A 197 -6.81 9.29 2.96
CA TYR A 197 -5.58 9.04 2.20
C TYR A 197 -4.95 7.70 2.59
N ALA A 198 -4.84 7.44 3.90
CA ALA A 198 -4.33 6.17 4.41
C ALA A 198 -5.15 4.99 3.89
N ASP A 199 -6.47 5.11 3.88
CA ASP A 199 -7.38 4.09 3.36
C ASP A 199 -7.09 3.75 1.89
N SER A 200 -6.89 4.76 1.05
CA SER A 200 -6.55 4.55 -0.37
C SER A 200 -5.23 3.79 -0.56
N VAL A 201 -4.22 4.07 0.27
CA VAL A 201 -2.92 3.38 0.24
C VAL A 201 -3.07 1.95 0.74
N LEU A 202 -3.77 1.76 1.86
CA LEU A 202 -3.97 0.45 2.48
C LEU A 202 -4.75 -0.50 1.58
N ARG A 203 -5.76 0.00 0.88
CA ARG A 203 -6.53 -0.80 -0.09
C ARG A 203 -5.62 -1.44 -1.14
N VAL A 204 -4.69 -0.66 -1.73
CA VAL A 204 -3.72 -1.17 -2.69
C VAL A 204 -2.72 -2.13 -2.02
N ALA A 205 -2.22 -1.78 -0.83
CA ALA A 205 -1.28 -2.62 -0.10
C ALA A 205 -1.87 -4.01 0.20
N VAL A 206 -3.12 -4.06 0.67
CA VAL A 206 -3.84 -5.32 0.95
C VAL A 206 -4.12 -6.10 -0.34
N GLU A 207 -4.65 -5.43 -1.38
CA GLU A 207 -5.04 -6.07 -2.64
C GLU A 207 -3.85 -6.76 -3.31
N GLU A 208 -2.67 -6.13 -3.29
CA GLU A 208 -1.47 -6.66 -3.95
C GLU A 208 -0.61 -7.57 -3.04
N ASN A 209 -0.90 -7.65 -1.74
CA ASN A 209 -0.12 -8.43 -0.77
C ASN A 209 -1.01 -9.28 0.16
N LYS A 210 -2.04 -9.91 -0.37
CA LYS A 210 -3.04 -10.68 0.40
C LYS A 210 -2.41 -11.65 1.39
N ASP A 211 -1.38 -12.39 0.97
CA ASP A 211 -0.70 -13.37 1.83
C ASP A 211 -0.05 -12.74 3.07
N ALA A 212 0.47 -11.52 2.98
CA ALA A 212 1.05 -10.81 4.11
C ALA A 212 -0.01 -10.35 5.13
N PHE A 213 -1.24 -10.15 4.67
CA PHE A 213 -2.39 -9.71 5.47
C PHE A 213 -3.26 -10.88 5.98
N HIS A 214 -3.15 -12.10 5.42
CA HIS A 214 -3.94 -13.30 5.79
C HIS A 214 -3.59 -13.91 7.16
N ILE A 215 -2.98 -13.19 8.07
CA ILE A 215 -2.58 -13.75 9.36
C ILE A 215 -3.59 -13.39 10.44
N SER A 216 -4.27 -14.41 10.87
CA SER A 216 -5.20 -14.73 11.96
C SER A 216 -5.13 -13.95 13.29
N ARG A 217 -4.84 -12.65 13.33
CA ARG A 217 -4.84 -11.85 14.57
C ARG A 217 -5.18 -10.38 14.37
N TRP A 218 -6.16 -10.09 13.53
CA TRP A 218 -6.69 -8.75 13.38
C TRP A 218 -7.90 -8.52 14.30
N GLU A 219 -7.74 -8.84 15.57
CA GLU A 219 -8.70 -8.49 16.64
C GLU A 219 -8.51 -7.06 17.17
N SER A 220 -7.89 -6.15 16.40
CA SER A 220 -7.83 -4.77 16.84
C SER A 220 -9.06 -3.99 16.37
N GLU A 221 -9.72 -3.33 17.30
CA GLU A 221 -10.89 -2.45 17.09
C GLU A 221 -10.65 -1.27 16.14
N ILE A 222 -9.47 -1.16 15.53
CA ILE A 222 -9.00 0.00 14.76
C ILE A 222 -8.74 -0.41 13.31
N MET A 223 -9.65 -1.15 12.70
CA MET A 223 -9.61 -1.33 11.26
C MET A 223 -10.46 -0.24 10.60
N PHE A 224 -9.89 0.50 9.64
CA PHE A 224 -10.65 1.43 8.81
C PHE A 224 -11.82 0.70 8.14
N ASP A 225 -12.96 1.36 8.00
CA ASP A 225 -14.21 0.72 7.51
C ASP A 225 -14.03 0.07 6.14
N SER A 226 -13.21 0.64 5.26
CA SER A 226 -12.91 0.08 3.95
C SER A 226 -11.98 -1.14 4.00
N LEU A 227 -11.05 -1.19 4.96
CA LEU A 227 -10.23 -2.38 5.18
C LEU A 227 -11.10 -3.54 5.71
N ARG A 228 -12.07 -3.26 6.59
CA ARG A 228 -13.09 -4.22 7.04
C ARG A 228 -13.95 -4.72 5.89
N GLU A 229 -14.38 -3.83 5.00
CA GLU A 229 -15.21 -4.19 3.86
C GLU A 229 -14.47 -5.07 2.85
N LEU A 230 -13.19 -4.77 2.56
CA LEU A 230 -12.32 -5.58 1.70
C LEU A 230 -12.02 -6.97 2.29
N MET A 231 -11.85 -7.05 3.61
CA MET A 231 -11.53 -8.30 4.30
C MET A 231 -12.78 -9.04 4.78
N LYS A 232 -13.97 -8.49 4.57
CA LYS A 232 -15.22 -9.08 5.09
C LYS A 232 -15.46 -10.48 4.54
N GLU A 233 -15.26 -10.69 3.24
CA GLU A 233 -15.41 -12.02 2.62
C GLU A 233 -14.39 -13.02 3.17
N ASP A 234 -13.13 -12.61 3.34
CA ASP A 234 -12.05 -13.43 3.89
C ASP A 234 -12.28 -13.73 5.39
N LEU A 235 -12.77 -12.74 6.14
CA LEU A 235 -13.14 -12.89 7.56
C LEU A 235 -14.36 -13.79 7.75
N ASP A 236 -15.37 -13.64 6.92
CA ASP A 236 -16.57 -14.48 6.95
C ASP A 236 -16.21 -15.95 6.59
N GLU A 237 -15.35 -16.16 5.59
CA GLU A 237 -14.86 -17.50 5.24
C GLU A 237 -13.97 -18.12 6.34
N ALA A 238 -13.11 -17.33 6.98
CA ALA A 238 -12.28 -17.79 8.10
C ALA A 238 -13.13 -18.09 9.34
N LEU A 239 -14.17 -17.28 9.61
CA LEU A 239 -15.12 -17.51 10.71
C LEU A 239 -15.96 -18.78 10.47
N GLU A 240 -16.39 -19.01 9.24
CA GLU A 240 -17.15 -20.19 8.85
C GLU A 240 -16.32 -21.45 9.01
N LYS A 241 -15.08 -21.47 8.49
CA LYS A 241 -14.12 -22.57 8.68
C LYS A 241 -13.77 -22.80 10.15
N GLY A 242 -13.53 -21.72 10.92
CA GLY A 242 -13.24 -21.82 12.34
C GLY A 242 -14.42 -22.38 13.15
N THR A 243 -15.64 -21.98 12.76
CA THR A 243 -16.88 -22.48 13.39
C THR A 243 -17.10 -23.95 13.08
N GLU A 244 -16.80 -24.39 11.86
CA GLU A 244 -16.94 -25.80 11.44
C GLU A 244 -15.92 -26.69 12.14
N ILE A 245 -14.65 -26.26 12.19
CA ILE A 245 -13.60 -26.95 12.95
C ILE A 245 -13.95 -27.00 14.45
N GLY A 246 -14.40 -25.89 15.03
CA GLY A 246 -14.82 -25.84 16.44
C GLY A 246 -15.99 -26.77 16.74
N LYS A 247 -16.96 -26.91 15.82
CA LYS A 247 -18.07 -27.87 15.95
C LYS A 247 -17.60 -29.33 15.90
N GLU A 248 -16.66 -29.64 15.00
CA GLU A 248 -16.11 -31.00 14.91
C GLU A 248 -15.31 -31.38 16.17
N ILE A 249 -14.41 -30.50 16.62
CA ILE A 249 -13.65 -30.70 17.85
C ILE A 249 -14.58 -30.82 19.06
N GLY A 250 -15.60 -29.95 19.16
CA GLY A 250 -16.58 -30.01 20.23
C GLY A 250 -17.39 -31.30 20.25
N LYS A 251 -17.74 -31.85 19.07
CA LYS A 251 -18.39 -33.16 18.96
C LYS A 251 -17.48 -34.31 19.38
N GLU A 252 -16.19 -34.26 19.03
CA GLU A 252 -15.24 -35.29 19.42
C GLU A 252 -14.99 -35.27 20.93
N ILE A 253 -14.75 -34.09 21.52
CA ILE A 253 -14.57 -33.94 22.97
C ILE A 253 -15.83 -34.40 23.70
N GLY A 254 -17.02 -33.98 23.26
CA GLY A 254 -18.29 -34.42 23.89
C GLY A 254 -18.51 -35.92 23.80
N LYS A 255 -18.13 -36.57 22.73
CA LYS A 255 -18.13 -38.04 22.60
C LYS A 255 -17.15 -38.70 23.57
N GLU A 256 -15.92 -38.21 23.65
CA GLU A 256 -14.92 -38.73 24.60
C GLU A 256 -15.39 -38.58 26.05
N GLU A 257 -15.97 -37.46 26.42
CA GLU A 257 -16.51 -37.22 27.80
C GLU A 257 -17.68 -38.16 28.12
N LEU A 258 -18.57 -38.41 27.18
CA LEU A 258 -19.67 -39.35 27.36
C LEU A 258 -19.19 -40.78 27.53
N ILE A 259 -18.20 -41.21 26.76
CA ILE A 259 -17.54 -42.53 26.89
C ILE A 259 -16.86 -42.63 28.25
N LEU A 260 -16.05 -41.67 28.62
CA LEU A 260 -15.35 -41.64 29.93
C LEU A 260 -16.34 -41.64 31.10
N GLY A 261 -17.40 -40.85 31.02
CA GLY A 261 -18.46 -40.80 32.02
C GLY A 261 -19.22 -42.14 32.18
N SER A 262 -19.35 -42.87 31.09
CA SER A 262 -20.01 -44.19 31.10
C SER A 262 -19.13 -45.30 31.61
N LEU A 263 -17.84 -45.28 31.26
CA LEU A 263 -16.81 -46.21 31.80
C LEU A 263 -16.66 -46.03 33.31
N LYS A 264 -16.65 -44.82 33.83
CA LYS A 264 -16.62 -44.52 35.28
C LYS A 264 -17.86 -45.06 36.02
N LYS A 265 -18.96 -45.32 35.33
CA LYS A 265 -20.17 -45.94 35.89
C LYS A 265 -20.18 -47.45 35.72
N ASN A 266 -19.03 -48.07 35.43
CA ASN A 266 -18.83 -49.52 35.30
C ASN A 266 -19.67 -50.15 34.11
N ARG A 267 -19.97 -49.40 33.09
CA ARG A 267 -20.56 -49.94 31.85
C ARG A 267 -19.48 -50.59 30.96
N THR A 268 -19.83 -51.68 30.32
CA THR A 268 -18.88 -52.33 29.37
C THR A 268 -18.71 -51.54 28.10
N ALA A 269 -17.61 -51.71 27.38
CA ALA A 269 -17.37 -51.02 26.10
C ALA A 269 -18.46 -51.38 25.06
N GLU A 270 -19.00 -52.59 25.06
CA GLU A 270 -20.06 -53.05 24.20
C GLU A 270 -21.40 -52.31 24.51
N GLU A 271 -21.74 -52.18 25.79
CA GLU A 271 -22.94 -51.42 26.22
C GLU A 271 -22.86 -49.95 25.86
N ILE A 272 -21.68 -49.36 25.96
CA ILE A 272 -21.45 -47.95 25.60
C ILE A 272 -21.53 -47.77 24.08
N ALA A 273 -20.94 -48.63 23.31
CA ALA A 273 -21.00 -48.61 21.86
C ALA A 273 -22.45 -48.70 21.31
N ASP A 274 -23.25 -49.61 21.88
CA ASP A 274 -24.66 -49.78 21.55
C ASP A 274 -25.51 -48.58 21.98
N PHE A 275 -25.30 -48.06 23.20
CA PHE A 275 -26.04 -46.92 23.71
C PHE A 275 -25.79 -45.60 22.97
N LEU A 276 -24.51 -45.37 22.58
CA LEU A 276 -24.13 -44.17 21.85
C LEU A 276 -24.22 -44.29 20.33
N GLY A 277 -24.50 -45.50 19.82
CA GLY A 277 -24.56 -45.78 18.38
C GLY A 277 -23.22 -45.55 17.65
N ILE A 278 -22.08 -45.85 18.31
CA ILE A 278 -20.72 -45.63 17.79
C ILE A 278 -19.97 -46.96 17.65
N PRO A 279 -18.94 -47.04 16.79
CA PRO A 279 -18.13 -48.23 16.65
C PRO A 279 -17.45 -48.60 17.98
N LEU A 280 -17.44 -49.92 18.29
CA LEU A 280 -16.82 -50.44 19.50
C LEU A 280 -15.31 -50.07 19.61
N ASP A 281 -14.62 -50.05 18.47
CA ASP A 281 -13.20 -49.65 18.43
C ASP A 281 -12.95 -48.21 18.88
N ALA A 282 -13.92 -47.31 18.66
CA ALA A 282 -13.84 -45.94 19.14
C ALA A 282 -13.94 -45.89 20.69
N VAL A 283 -14.79 -46.68 21.30
CA VAL A 283 -14.89 -46.80 22.75
C VAL A 283 -13.62 -47.42 23.35
N LYS A 284 -13.11 -48.49 22.75
CA LYS A 284 -11.86 -49.14 23.20
C LYS A 284 -10.62 -48.23 23.05
N ALA A 285 -10.61 -47.32 22.07
CA ALA A 285 -9.55 -46.35 21.91
C ALA A 285 -9.52 -45.33 23.08
N VAL A 286 -10.69 -44.91 23.59
CA VAL A 286 -10.80 -44.03 24.74
C VAL A 286 -10.50 -44.78 26.05
N GLU A 287 -10.96 -46.00 26.18
CA GLU A 287 -10.70 -46.88 27.32
C GLU A 287 -9.20 -47.12 27.53
N LYS A 288 -8.41 -47.26 26.47
CA LYS A 288 -6.94 -47.38 26.52
C LYS A 288 -6.20 -46.15 27.00
N LYS A 289 -6.86 -45.01 27.04
CA LYS A 289 -6.30 -43.74 27.52
C LYS A 289 -6.53 -43.53 29.04
N LEU A 290 -7.33 -44.39 29.68
CA LEU A 290 -7.59 -44.41 31.11
C LEU A 290 -6.56 -45.26 31.82
#